data_3227c833da08c58e53670c5feed7dbdb
#
_entry.id   3227c833da08c58e53670c5feed7dbdb
#
_cell.length_a   1.000
_cell.length_b   1.000
_cell.length_c   1.000
_cell.angle_alpha   90.00
_cell.angle_beta   90.00
_cell.angle_gamma   90.00
#
_symmetry.space_group_name_H-M   'P 1'
#
loop_
_entity.id
_entity.type
_entity.pdbx_description
1 polymer ?
#
loop_
_entity_poly.entity_id
_entity_poly.type
_entity_poly.pdbx_seq_one_letter_code
_entity_poly.pdbx_strand_id
1 'polypeptide(L)'
;MYHYVEDKGFLKRAQKTCSGLMAELEDELRENDINSQFFLVGSGARNMVTQNEQEPIDFDYNLSIISCEDINDCKAIKELVREAFNKVLRNNSLNDCDDSTSSLTTKKIYFTDYSLVEFSIDVCIVTRDKNGNWFRLKHDKGYNSYYDKYYWNESPNSDKYSEKAKAIKSAPGWWEVVRKHYLDIKNDYLKKNDYNHPSFVCYIQAVNDVYNQMRQKRIL
;
A
#
# COMPACT_ATOMS: atom_id res chain seq x y z
N MET A 1 -18.79 9.22 4.05
CA MET A 1 -18.75 7.78 4.43
C MET A 1 -18.04 7.00 3.34
N TYR A 2 -17.29 5.95 3.74
CA TYR A 2 -16.61 5.08 2.77
C TYR A 2 -17.61 4.35 1.88
N HIS A 3 -17.28 4.26 0.60
CA HIS A 3 -17.96 3.45 -0.41
C HIS A 3 -16.91 2.85 -1.35
N TYR A 4 -17.26 1.78 -2.08
CA TYR A 4 -16.38 1.25 -3.10
C TYR A 4 -16.34 2.17 -4.32
N VAL A 5 -15.15 2.36 -4.89
CA VAL A 5 -15.01 3.06 -6.17
C VAL A 5 -15.55 2.16 -7.28
N GLU A 6 -16.65 2.58 -7.90
CA GLU A 6 -17.36 1.79 -8.92
C GLU A 6 -16.81 1.98 -10.34
N ASP A 7 -16.15 3.13 -10.60
CA ASP A 7 -15.54 3.41 -11.90
C ASP A 7 -14.30 2.54 -12.13
N LYS A 8 -14.54 1.37 -12.72
CA LYS A 8 -13.47 0.42 -13.08
C LYS A 8 -12.54 0.96 -14.15
N GLY A 9 -13.02 1.85 -15.03
CA GLY A 9 -12.22 2.50 -16.06
C GLY A 9 -11.18 3.43 -15.42
N PHE A 10 -11.63 4.27 -14.49
CA PHE A 10 -10.77 5.14 -13.69
C PHE A 10 -9.73 4.31 -12.90
N LEU A 11 -10.16 3.29 -12.13
CA LEU A 11 -9.25 2.46 -11.35
C LEU A 11 -8.17 1.81 -12.20
N LYS A 12 -8.55 1.24 -13.36
CA LYS A 12 -7.59 0.62 -14.29
C LYS A 12 -6.59 1.62 -14.83
N ARG A 13 -7.04 2.84 -15.17
CA ARG A 13 -6.17 3.90 -15.68
C ARG A 13 -5.23 4.41 -14.60
N ALA A 14 -5.74 4.66 -13.39
CA ALA A 14 -4.92 5.09 -12.25
C ALA A 14 -3.86 4.05 -11.90
N GLN A 15 -4.23 2.76 -11.79
CA GLN A 15 -3.27 1.68 -11.57
C GLN A 15 -2.22 1.57 -12.67
N LYS A 16 -2.60 1.77 -13.94
CA LYS A 16 -1.64 1.77 -15.05
C LYS A 16 -0.64 2.92 -14.93
N THR A 17 -1.10 4.13 -14.58
CA THR A 17 -0.24 5.29 -14.34
C THR A 17 0.71 5.03 -13.17
N CYS A 18 0.18 4.54 -12.04
CA CYS A 18 1.02 4.20 -10.87
C CYS A 18 2.09 3.15 -11.23
N SER A 19 1.70 2.07 -11.91
CA SER A 19 2.65 1.03 -12.33
C SER A 19 3.68 1.53 -13.32
N GLY A 20 3.34 2.47 -14.18
CA GLY A 20 4.29 3.14 -15.07
C GLY A 20 5.36 3.90 -14.30
N LEU A 21 4.95 4.75 -13.34
CA LEU A 21 5.87 5.49 -12.47
C LEU A 21 6.75 4.56 -11.63
N MET A 22 6.21 3.44 -11.16
CA MET A 22 6.98 2.44 -10.41
C MET A 22 7.99 1.70 -11.29
N ALA A 23 7.68 1.44 -12.56
CA ALA A 23 8.63 0.83 -13.49
C ALA A 23 9.79 1.80 -13.82
N GLU A 24 9.49 3.07 -14.04
CA GLU A 24 10.52 4.11 -14.22
C GLU A 24 11.40 4.25 -12.95
N LEU A 25 10.81 4.10 -11.76
CA LEU A 25 11.57 4.10 -10.50
C LEU A 25 12.51 2.90 -10.41
N GLU A 26 12.08 1.70 -10.80
CA GLU A 26 12.98 0.52 -10.84
C GLU A 26 14.14 0.72 -11.81
N ASP A 27 13.88 1.32 -12.98
CA ASP A 27 14.92 1.62 -13.96
C ASP A 27 15.93 2.65 -13.41
N GLU A 28 15.45 3.73 -12.79
CA GLU A 28 16.30 4.74 -12.16
C GLU A 28 17.13 4.18 -11.01
N LEU A 29 16.57 3.29 -10.20
CA LEU A 29 17.28 2.63 -9.11
C LEU A 29 18.36 1.68 -9.63
N ARG A 30 18.10 0.99 -10.75
CA ARG A 30 19.08 0.12 -11.38
C ARG A 30 20.28 0.89 -11.89
N GLU A 31 20.09 2.13 -12.39
CA GLU A 31 21.19 3.03 -12.77
C GLU A 31 22.07 3.44 -11.57
N ASN A 32 21.54 3.32 -10.35
CA ASN A 32 22.22 3.59 -9.09
C ASN A 32 22.57 2.32 -8.30
N ASP A 33 22.78 1.19 -9.00
CA ASP A 33 23.20 -0.11 -8.45
C ASP A 33 22.26 -0.69 -7.39
N ILE A 34 20.98 -0.27 -7.38
CA ILE A 34 19.93 -0.85 -6.55
C ILE A 34 19.05 -1.75 -7.42
N ASN A 35 19.09 -3.06 -7.18
CA ASN A 35 18.15 -3.98 -7.79
C ASN A 35 16.89 -4.09 -6.93
N SER A 36 15.74 -3.79 -7.53
CA SER A 36 14.46 -3.76 -6.83
C SER A 36 13.34 -4.37 -7.65
N GLN A 37 12.21 -4.64 -7.00
CA GLN A 37 10.97 -5.08 -7.63
C GLN A 37 9.77 -4.48 -6.89
N PHE A 38 8.78 -3.96 -7.63
CA PHE A 38 7.58 -3.41 -7.01
C PHE A 38 6.39 -4.37 -7.06
N PHE A 39 5.50 -4.22 -6.08
CA PHE A 39 4.25 -4.96 -5.99
C PHE A 39 3.12 -4.04 -5.55
N LEU A 40 2.01 -4.04 -6.28
CA LEU A 40 0.79 -3.43 -5.78
C LEU A 40 0.29 -4.25 -4.58
N VAL A 41 0.01 -3.57 -3.48
CA VAL A 41 -0.49 -4.18 -2.24
C VAL A 41 -1.80 -3.50 -1.80
N GLY A 42 -2.19 -3.66 -0.56
CA GLY A 42 -3.34 -2.94 0.01
C GLY A 42 -4.67 -3.24 -0.67
N SER A 43 -5.53 -2.25 -0.69
CA SER A 43 -6.88 -2.32 -1.25
C SER A 43 -6.87 -2.49 -2.77
N GLY A 44 -5.89 -1.89 -3.46
CA GLY A 44 -5.71 -1.99 -4.90
C GLY A 44 -5.50 -3.42 -5.38
N ALA A 45 -4.60 -4.17 -4.72
CA ALA A 45 -4.30 -5.57 -5.04
C ALA A 45 -5.48 -6.52 -4.78
N ARG A 46 -6.44 -6.12 -3.93
CA ARG A 46 -7.58 -6.95 -3.52
C ARG A 46 -8.87 -6.61 -4.24
N ASN A 47 -8.87 -5.61 -5.14
CA ASN A 47 -10.08 -5.04 -5.74
C ASN A 47 -11.07 -4.53 -4.68
N MET A 48 -10.55 -3.90 -3.64
CA MET A 48 -11.31 -3.39 -2.50
C MET A 48 -11.04 -1.89 -2.27
N VAL A 49 -10.75 -1.15 -3.33
CA VAL A 49 -10.50 0.30 -3.26
C VAL A 49 -11.76 1.00 -2.78
N THR A 50 -11.64 1.72 -1.68
CA THR A 50 -12.71 2.53 -1.10
C THR A 50 -12.33 4.00 -1.11
N GLN A 51 -13.34 4.85 -1.21
CA GLN A 51 -13.23 6.30 -1.13
C GLN A 51 -14.12 6.81 0.00
N ASN A 52 -13.67 7.78 0.78
CA ASN A 52 -14.49 8.49 1.73
C ASN A 52 -14.98 9.79 1.07
N GLU A 53 -16.26 9.81 0.71
CA GLU A 53 -16.87 10.93 -0.02
C GLU A 53 -16.08 11.29 -1.28
N GLN A 54 -15.37 12.42 -1.31
CA GLN A 54 -14.54 12.89 -2.42
C GLN A 54 -13.04 12.92 -2.06
N GLU A 55 -12.63 12.30 -0.94
CA GLU A 55 -11.23 12.22 -0.59
C GLU A 55 -10.43 11.46 -1.65
N PRO A 56 -9.13 11.76 -1.84
CA PRO A 56 -8.28 10.99 -2.72
C PRO A 56 -8.26 9.51 -2.35
N ILE A 57 -8.04 8.67 -3.34
CA ILE A 57 -7.79 7.25 -3.12
C ILE A 57 -6.28 6.97 -3.15
N ASP A 58 -5.83 6.02 -2.35
CA ASP A 58 -4.42 5.65 -2.26
C ASP A 58 -4.16 4.30 -2.92
N PHE A 59 -3.07 4.23 -3.68
CA PHE A 59 -2.52 2.99 -4.20
C PHE A 59 -1.23 2.67 -3.46
N ASP A 60 -1.25 1.59 -2.69
CA ASP A 60 -0.11 1.14 -1.91
C ASP A 60 0.80 0.24 -2.75
N TYR A 61 2.09 0.54 -2.76
CA TYR A 61 3.12 -0.29 -3.38
C TYR A 61 4.20 -0.67 -2.37
N ASN A 62 4.62 -1.92 -2.41
CA ASN A 62 5.88 -2.32 -1.82
C ASN A 62 6.96 -2.29 -2.91
N LEU A 63 8.03 -1.56 -2.65
CA LEU A 63 9.28 -1.59 -3.42
C LEU A 63 10.27 -2.47 -2.68
N SER A 64 10.48 -3.68 -3.16
CA SER A 64 11.37 -4.67 -2.55
C SER A 64 12.79 -4.47 -3.04
N ILE A 65 13.70 -4.10 -2.14
CA ILE A 65 15.13 -4.07 -2.41
C ILE A 65 15.64 -5.52 -2.41
N ILE A 66 16.14 -5.97 -3.53
CA ILE A 66 16.69 -7.33 -3.75
C ILE A 66 18.17 -7.34 -3.44
N SER A 67 18.91 -6.32 -3.95
CA SER A 67 20.32 -6.13 -3.68
C SER A 67 20.71 -4.66 -3.83
N CYS A 68 21.68 -4.22 -3.04
CA CYS A 68 22.35 -2.92 -3.09
C CYS A 68 23.74 -3.07 -2.45
N GLU A 69 24.55 -2.01 -2.44
CA GLU A 69 25.91 -2.01 -1.88
C GLU A 69 25.90 -2.42 -0.39
N ASP A 70 25.11 -1.75 0.45
CA ASP A 70 24.90 -2.10 1.86
C ASP A 70 23.43 -2.06 2.25
N ILE A 71 22.83 -3.24 2.43
CA ILE A 71 21.43 -3.37 2.84
C ILE A 71 21.17 -2.84 4.26
N ASN A 72 22.20 -2.66 5.10
CA ASN A 72 22.07 -2.17 6.45
C ASN A 72 22.11 -0.63 6.52
N ASP A 73 22.61 0.05 5.49
CA ASP A 73 22.54 1.51 5.42
C ASP A 73 21.13 1.97 5.02
N CYS A 74 20.21 1.83 5.98
CA CYS A 74 18.81 2.18 5.81
C CYS A 74 18.63 3.65 5.41
N LYS A 75 19.51 4.55 5.87
CA LYS A 75 19.44 5.97 5.54
C LYS A 75 19.78 6.20 4.09
N ALA A 76 20.93 5.70 3.62
CA ALA A 76 21.35 5.83 2.23
C ALA A 76 20.31 5.24 1.28
N ILE A 77 19.78 4.04 1.58
CA ILE A 77 18.72 3.40 0.77
C ILE A 77 17.49 4.32 0.68
N LYS A 78 17.01 4.85 1.82
CA LYS A 78 15.80 5.68 1.80
C LYS A 78 16.00 6.98 1.02
N GLU A 79 17.14 7.63 1.21
CA GLU A 79 17.48 8.87 0.51
C GLU A 79 17.62 8.64 -1.00
N LEU A 80 18.34 7.59 -1.42
CA LEU A 80 18.48 7.21 -2.83
C LEU A 80 17.11 6.91 -3.48
N VAL A 81 16.29 6.09 -2.83
CA VAL A 81 14.93 5.79 -3.35
C VAL A 81 14.08 7.04 -3.45
N ARG A 82 14.14 7.95 -2.46
CA ARG A 82 13.39 9.20 -2.49
C ARG A 82 13.86 10.12 -3.62
N GLU A 83 15.16 10.25 -3.83
CA GLU A 83 15.74 11.08 -4.89
C GLU A 83 15.39 10.52 -6.27
N ALA A 84 15.52 9.20 -6.47
CA ALA A 84 15.12 8.52 -7.69
C ALA A 84 13.62 8.71 -7.96
N PHE A 85 12.78 8.54 -6.95
CA PHE A 85 11.33 8.72 -7.09
C PHE A 85 10.98 10.17 -7.44
N ASN A 86 11.59 11.15 -6.79
CA ASN A 86 11.38 12.56 -7.11
C ASN A 86 11.85 12.91 -8.53
N LYS A 87 12.95 12.31 -9.01
CA LYS A 87 13.40 12.45 -10.41
C LYS A 87 12.34 11.92 -11.38
N VAL A 88 11.82 10.72 -11.14
CA VAL A 88 10.73 10.13 -11.94
C VAL A 88 9.48 11.01 -11.91
N LEU A 89 9.06 11.47 -10.74
CA LEU A 89 7.88 12.33 -10.61
C LEU A 89 8.04 13.63 -11.41
N ARG A 90 9.19 14.30 -11.29
CA ARG A 90 9.48 15.54 -12.04
C ARG A 90 9.51 15.31 -13.56
N ASN A 91 10.06 14.18 -14.03
CA ASN A 91 10.07 13.81 -15.45
C ASN A 91 8.63 13.63 -15.99
N ASN A 92 7.69 13.26 -15.12
CA ASN A 92 6.27 13.11 -15.43
C ASN A 92 5.45 14.37 -15.07
N SER A 93 6.09 15.52 -14.84
CA SER A 93 5.44 16.80 -14.48
C SER A 93 4.63 16.73 -13.19
N LEU A 94 5.04 15.88 -12.25
CA LEU A 94 4.47 15.74 -10.92
C LEU A 94 5.36 16.39 -9.86
N ASN A 95 4.77 16.71 -8.71
CA ASN A 95 5.50 17.26 -7.57
C ASN A 95 6.28 16.18 -6.82
N ASP A 96 7.33 16.57 -6.12
CA ASP A 96 8.11 15.71 -5.25
C ASP A 96 7.23 15.05 -4.18
N CYS A 97 7.60 13.81 -3.81
CA CYS A 97 6.89 13.05 -2.79
C CYS A 97 7.14 13.59 -1.38
N ASP A 98 6.18 13.33 -0.50
CA ASP A 98 6.38 13.49 0.94
C ASP A 98 7.07 12.25 1.52
N ASP A 99 7.97 12.48 2.47
CA ASP A 99 8.61 11.43 3.24
C ASP A 99 7.89 11.26 4.59
N SER A 100 7.27 10.11 4.79
CA SER A 100 6.67 9.71 6.07
C SER A 100 7.52 8.67 6.80
N THR A 101 7.13 8.30 8.01
CA THR A 101 7.84 7.26 8.79
C THR A 101 8.00 5.95 8.02
N SER A 102 7.04 5.53 7.21
CA SER A 102 7.03 4.20 6.60
C SER A 102 6.80 4.17 5.09
N SER A 103 6.54 5.31 4.47
CA SER A 103 6.31 5.41 3.01
C SER A 103 6.85 6.70 2.44
N LEU A 104 7.02 6.71 1.12
CA LEU A 104 7.13 7.90 0.30
C LEU A 104 5.78 8.07 -0.40
N THR A 105 5.14 9.22 -0.21
CA THR A 105 3.77 9.46 -0.69
C THR A 105 3.77 10.56 -1.74
N THR A 106 3.21 10.30 -2.94
CA THR A 106 3.06 11.36 -3.94
C THR A 106 2.05 12.40 -3.47
N LYS A 107 2.19 13.62 -3.99
CA LYS A 107 1.07 14.56 -3.96
C LYS A 107 -0.10 14.00 -4.77
N LYS A 108 -1.27 14.60 -4.59
CA LYS A 108 -2.48 14.19 -5.32
C LYS A 108 -2.27 14.27 -6.83
N ILE A 109 -2.61 13.21 -7.52
CA ILE A 109 -2.58 13.07 -8.98
C ILE A 109 -4.02 13.05 -9.47
N TYR A 110 -4.31 13.72 -10.56
CA TYR A 110 -5.63 13.73 -11.19
C TYR A 110 -5.49 13.65 -12.69
N PHE A 111 -6.51 13.15 -13.36
CA PHE A 111 -6.61 13.18 -14.80
C PHE A 111 -7.37 14.43 -15.23
N THR A 112 -6.87 15.10 -16.28
CA THR A 112 -7.47 16.35 -16.79
C THR A 112 -8.77 16.14 -17.57
N ASP A 113 -9.12 14.90 -17.89
CA ASP A 113 -10.26 14.52 -18.72
C ASP A 113 -11.46 14.08 -17.86
N TYR A 114 -12.13 15.02 -17.24
CA TYR A 114 -13.42 14.84 -16.54
C TYR A 114 -13.43 13.95 -15.28
N SER A 115 -12.30 13.44 -14.81
CA SER A 115 -12.25 12.71 -13.54
C SER A 115 -12.11 13.70 -12.38
N LEU A 116 -13.11 13.72 -11.49
CA LEU A 116 -13.05 14.48 -10.23
C LEU A 116 -12.31 13.71 -9.13
N VAL A 117 -11.95 12.45 -9.37
CA VAL A 117 -11.29 11.62 -8.38
C VAL A 117 -9.78 11.82 -8.45
N GLU A 118 -9.21 12.24 -7.34
CA GLU A 118 -7.78 12.33 -7.11
C GLU A 118 -7.24 11.01 -6.55
N PHE A 119 -5.99 10.70 -6.82
CA PHE A 119 -5.31 9.55 -6.23
C PHE A 119 -3.87 9.89 -5.85
N SER A 120 -3.29 9.08 -4.96
CA SER A 120 -1.89 9.14 -4.56
C SER A 120 -1.26 7.75 -4.61
N ILE A 121 0.07 7.72 -4.54
CA ILE A 121 0.87 6.50 -4.47
C ILE A 121 1.62 6.52 -3.16
N ASP A 122 1.45 5.46 -2.37
CA ASP A 122 2.25 5.17 -1.19
C ASP A 122 3.28 4.10 -1.51
N VAL A 123 4.55 4.45 -1.48
CA VAL A 123 5.67 3.53 -1.72
C VAL A 123 6.32 3.16 -0.41
N CYS A 124 6.15 1.91 0.02
CA CYS A 124 6.84 1.34 1.17
C CYS A 124 8.10 0.60 0.71
N ILE A 125 9.27 0.98 1.22
CA ILE A 125 10.53 0.28 0.94
C ILE A 125 10.59 -0.95 1.84
N VAL A 126 10.77 -2.12 1.22
CA VAL A 126 10.81 -3.40 1.94
C VAL A 126 11.99 -4.24 1.49
N THR A 127 12.36 -5.22 2.29
CA THR A 127 13.33 -6.26 1.93
C THR A 127 12.92 -7.59 2.55
N ARG A 128 13.62 -8.65 2.19
CA ARG A 128 13.34 -10.00 2.66
C ARG A 128 14.62 -10.65 3.19
N ASP A 129 14.55 -11.28 4.36
CA ASP A 129 15.68 -12.04 4.89
C ASP A 129 15.80 -13.43 4.24
N LYS A 130 16.84 -14.17 4.63
CA LYS A 130 17.13 -15.55 4.14
C LYS A 130 16.02 -16.55 4.53
N ASN A 131 15.25 -16.25 5.57
CA ASN A 131 14.15 -17.09 6.07
C ASN A 131 12.82 -16.74 5.39
N GLY A 132 12.81 -15.69 4.59
CA GLY A 132 11.61 -15.23 3.90
C GLY A 132 10.79 -14.22 4.68
N ASN A 133 11.24 -13.74 5.83
CA ASN A 133 10.56 -12.70 6.60
C ASN A 133 10.69 -11.35 5.91
N TRP A 134 9.60 -10.58 5.94
CA TRP A 134 9.56 -9.25 5.37
C TRP A 134 9.94 -8.20 6.38
N PHE A 135 10.76 -7.24 5.96
CA PHE A 135 11.13 -6.06 6.72
C PHE A 135 10.74 -4.81 5.95
N ARG A 136 10.25 -3.80 6.66
CA ARG A 136 9.91 -2.48 6.12
C ARG A 136 10.88 -1.45 6.66
N LEU A 137 11.42 -0.62 5.79
CA LEU A 137 12.27 0.48 6.18
C LEU A 137 11.44 1.55 6.89
N LYS A 138 11.87 1.92 8.08
CA LYS A 138 11.27 2.97 8.91
C LYS A 138 12.22 4.16 9.04
N HIS A 139 11.62 5.35 9.06
CA HIS A 139 12.29 6.61 9.32
C HIS A 139 11.57 7.33 10.46
N ASP A 140 12.05 7.15 11.68
CA ASP A 140 11.54 7.88 12.84
C ASP A 140 12.23 9.24 12.91
N LYS A 141 11.48 10.29 12.62
CA LYS A 141 11.98 11.69 12.61
C LYS A 141 12.18 12.20 14.03
N GLY A 142 13.40 12.64 14.31
CA GLY A 142 13.73 13.36 15.54
C GLY A 142 13.29 14.82 15.49
N TYR A 143 13.59 15.58 16.55
CA TYR A 143 13.33 17.03 16.54
C TYR A 143 14.24 17.81 15.57
N ASN A 144 15.32 17.19 15.10
CA ASN A 144 16.11 17.59 13.94
C ASN A 144 16.76 16.36 13.31
N SER A 145 17.31 16.49 12.09
CA SER A 145 17.86 15.38 11.30
C SER A 145 19.00 14.60 11.97
N TYR A 146 19.68 15.15 12.97
CA TYR A 146 20.72 14.45 13.73
C TYR A 146 20.14 13.31 14.57
N TYR A 147 18.89 13.43 15.02
CA TYR A 147 18.20 12.44 15.84
C TYR A 147 17.30 11.51 15.02
N ASP A 148 17.29 11.63 13.71
CA ASP A 148 16.55 10.72 12.84
C ASP A 148 17.09 9.30 12.94
N LYS A 149 16.19 8.32 13.00
CA LYS A 149 16.53 6.90 13.06
C LYS A 149 15.97 6.19 11.85
N TYR A 150 16.85 5.45 11.18
CA TYR A 150 16.49 4.61 10.05
C TYR A 150 16.78 3.15 10.39
N TYR A 151 15.80 2.27 10.18
CA TYR A 151 15.96 0.87 10.53
C TYR A 151 14.99 -0.03 9.78
N TRP A 152 15.38 -1.30 9.64
CA TRP A 152 14.48 -2.33 9.16
C TRP A 152 13.58 -2.83 10.30
N ASN A 153 12.27 -2.68 10.13
CA ASN A 153 11.27 -3.17 11.07
C ASN A 153 10.62 -4.42 10.51
N GLU A 154 10.66 -5.52 11.25
CA GLU A 154 10.04 -6.77 10.85
C GLU A 154 8.52 -6.59 10.69
N SER A 155 8.00 -7.03 9.55
CA SER A 155 6.58 -7.00 9.25
C SER A 155 5.90 -8.25 9.81
N PRO A 156 4.74 -8.14 10.48
CA PRO A 156 4.02 -9.30 10.96
C PRO A 156 3.70 -10.28 9.83
N ASN A 157 3.90 -11.58 10.10
CA ASN A 157 3.54 -12.62 9.15
C ASN A 157 2.03 -12.63 8.90
N SER A 158 1.63 -12.51 7.64
CA SER A 158 0.23 -12.46 7.21
C SER A 158 -0.26 -13.73 6.50
N ASP A 159 0.52 -14.82 6.47
CA ASP A 159 0.19 -16.04 5.72
C ASP A 159 -1.13 -16.65 6.16
N LYS A 160 -1.39 -16.73 7.48
CA LYS A 160 -2.66 -17.22 8.03
C LYS A 160 -3.88 -16.47 7.51
N TYR A 161 -3.77 -15.17 7.29
CA TYR A 161 -4.89 -14.36 6.72
C TYR A 161 -5.06 -14.61 5.24
N SER A 162 -3.96 -14.83 4.53
CA SER A 162 -3.99 -15.19 3.11
C SER A 162 -4.66 -16.54 2.89
N GLU A 163 -4.38 -17.53 3.74
CA GLU A 163 -5.04 -18.85 3.71
C GLU A 163 -6.54 -18.74 3.97
N LYS A 164 -6.95 -17.99 5.01
CA LYS A 164 -8.37 -17.74 5.29
C LYS A 164 -9.08 -17.06 4.12
N ALA A 165 -8.46 -16.02 3.55
CA ALA A 165 -9.01 -15.31 2.39
C ALA A 165 -9.16 -16.25 1.17
N LYS A 166 -8.19 -17.13 0.91
CA LYS A 166 -8.28 -18.15 -0.16
C LYS A 166 -9.44 -19.11 0.10
N ALA A 167 -9.57 -19.62 1.33
CA ALA A 167 -10.67 -20.51 1.70
C ALA A 167 -12.04 -19.84 1.51
N ILE A 168 -12.19 -18.56 1.91
CA ILE A 168 -13.45 -17.83 1.70
C ILE A 168 -13.75 -17.66 0.20
N LYS A 169 -12.73 -17.31 -0.60
CA LYS A 169 -12.89 -17.11 -2.06
C LYS A 169 -13.26 -18.39 -2.81
N SER A 170 -12.93 -19.57 -2.26
CA SER A 170 -13.33 -20.84 -2.87
C SER A 170 -14.83 -21.16 -2.74
N ALA A 171 -15.52 -20.48 -1.83
CA ALA A 171 -16.97 -20.62 -1.64
C ALA A 171 -17.73 -19.49 -2.35
N PRO A 172 -18.62 -19.79 -3.32
CA PRO A 172 -19.32 -18.78 -4.10
C PRO A 172 -20.10 -17.78 -3.21
N GLY A 173 -19.98 -16.49 -3.53
CA GLY A 173 -20.70 -15.41 -2.86
C GLY A 173 -20.12 -14.95 -1.50
N TRP A 174 -19.24 -15.73 -0.87
CA TRP A 174 -18.73 -15.38 0.45
C TRP A 174 -17.70 -14.25 0.43
N TRP A 175 -17.03 -14.04 -0.68
CA TRP A 175 -16.13 -12.88 -0.82
C TRP A 175 -16.89 -11.55 -0.79
N GLU A 176 -18.11 -11.50 -1.32
CA GLU A 176 -18.96 -10.31 -1.25
C GLU A 176 -19.40 -10.02 0.19
N VAL A 177 -19.56 -11.05 1.03
CA VAL A 177 -19.80 -10.87 2.47
C VAL A 177 -18.59 -10.20 3.14
N VAL A 178 -17.36 -10.63 2.79
CA VAL A 178 -16.12 -9.96 3.29
C VAL A 178 -16.10 -8.49 2.85
N ARG A 179 -16.37 -8.21 1.58
CA ARG A 179 -16.38 -6.84 1.06
C ARG A 179 -17.36 -5.96 1.80
N LYS A 180 -18.59 -6.44 1.99
CA LYS A 180 -19.61 -5.70 2.73
C LYS A 180 -19.16 -5.45 4.18
N HIS A 181 -18.72 -6.48 4.87
CA HIS A 181 -18.28 -6.38 6.27
C HIS A 181 -17.07 -5.45 6.46
N TYR A 182 -16.09 -5.49 5.53
CA TYR A 182 -14.97 -4.56 5.52
C TYR A 182 -15.44 -3.11 5.43
N LEU A 183 -16.40 -2.82 4.56
CA LEU A 183 -16.95 -1.48 4.41
C LEU A 183 -17.70 -1.03 5.67
N ASP A 184 -18.48 -1.92 6.27
CA ASP A 184 -19.21 -1.67 7.52
C ASP A 184 -18.24 -1.32 8.65
N ILE A 185 -17.16 -2.11 8.82
CA ILE A 185 -16.11 -1.86 9.82
C ILE A 185 -15.46 -0.48 9.61
N LYS A 186 -15.05 -0.15 8.39
CA LYS A 186 -14.46 1.17 8.10
C LYS A 186 -15.40 2.31 8.46
N ASN A 187 -16.66 2.19 8.11
CA ASN A 187 -17.68 3.21 8.40
C ASN A 187 -17.98 3.31 9.88
N ASP A 188 -17.92 2.22 10.63
CA ASP A 188 -18.11 2.25 12.09
C ASP A 188 -16.95 2.95 12.81
N TYR A 189 -15.70 2.75 12.38
CA TYR A 189 -14.56 3.53 12.88
C TYR A 189 -14.71 5.02 12.54
N LEU A 190 -15.10 5.34 11.30
CA LEU A 190 -15.35 6.73 10.88
C LEU A 190 -16.40 7.41 11.75
N LYS A 191 -17.53 6.74 12.06
CA LYS A 191 -18.58 7.25 12.94
C LYS A 191 -18.10 7.51 14.38
N LYS A 192 -17.08 6.77 14.81
CA LYS A 192 -16.44 6.94 16.12
C LYS A 192 -15.33 8.00 16.12
N ASN A 193 -15.17 8.72 15.01
CA ASN A 193 -14.10 9.70 14.78
C ASN A 193 -12.68 9.09 14.84
N ASP A 194 -12.56 7.79 14.60
CA ASP A 194 -11.26 7.11 14.46
C ASP A 194 -10.81 7.13 12.98
N TYR A 195 -10.30 8.29 12.55
CA TYR A 195 -9.89 8.53 11.16
C TYR A 195 -8.56 7.84 10.82
N ASN A 196 -7.79 7.46 11.83
CA ASN A 196 -6.45 6.88 11.67
C ASN A 196 -6.45 5.36 11.75
N HIS A 197 -7.63 4.74 11.80
CA HIS A 197 -7.71 3.28 11.91
C HIS A 197 -7.19 2.61 10.63
N PRO A 198 -6.14 1.76 10.71
CA PRO A 198 -5.52 1.21 9.52
C PRO A 198 -6.48 0.33 8.72
N SER A 199 -6.65 0.63 7.42
CA SER A 199 -7.51 -0.16 6.51
C SER A 199 -7.14 -1.65 6.48
N PHE A 200 -5.85 -1.99 6.69
CA PHE A 200 -5.41 -3.37 6.77
C PHE A 200 -5.97 -4.10 8.00
N VAL A 201 -6.10 -3.41 9.14
CA VAL A 201 -6.72 -3.99 10.35
C VAL A 201 -8.20 -4.29 10.10
N CYS A 202 -8.93 -3.36 9.48
CA CYS A 202 -10.33 -3.58 9.08
C CYS A 202 -10.47 -4.80 8.15
N TYR A 203 -9.54 -4.95 7.20
CA TYR A 203 -9.51 -6.10 6.29
C TYR A 203 -9.28 -7.42 7.02
N ILE A 204 -8.29 -7.49 7.92
CA ILE A 204 -8.01 -8.68 8.72
C ILE A 204 -9.22 -9.04 9.57
N GLN A 205 -9.85 -8.07 10.21
CA GLN A 205 -11.07 -8.28 10.99
C GLN A 205 -12.18 -8.87 10.13
N ALA A 206 -12.49 -8.25 8.98
CA ALA A 206 -13.52 -8.73 8.07
C ALA A 206 -13.28 -10.18 7.61
N VAL A 207 -12.04 -10.52 7.24
CA VAL A 207 -11.66 -11.88 6.84
C VAL A 207 -11.84 -12.86 7.99
N ASN A 208 -11.39 -12.52 9.21
CA ASN A 208 -11.52 -13.39 10.36
C ASN A 208 -12.98 -13.64 10.73
N ASP A 209 -13.80 -12.60 10.78
CA ASP A 209 -15.19 -12.69 11.19
C ASP A 209 -15.99 -13.57 10.21
N VAL A 210 -15.80 -13.33 8.89
CA VAL A 210 -16.48 -14.11 7.86
C VAL A 210 -15.99 -15.57 7.84
N TYR A 211 -14.68 -15.81 8.00
CA TYR A 211 -14.13 -17.16 8.09
C TYR A 211 -14.74 -17.93 9.27
N ASN A 212 -14.83 -17.31 10.45
CA ASN A 212 -15.42 -17.91 11.64
C ASN A 212 -16.93 -18.19 11.43
N GLN A 213 -17.66 -17.26 10.79
CA GLN A 213 -19.06 -17.47 10.44
C GLN A 213 -19.27 -18.67 9.51
N MET A 214 -18.39 -18.84 8.50
CA MET A 214 -18.43 -19.98 7.58
C MET A 214 -18.18 -21.31 8.32
N ARG A 215 -17.22 -21.34 9.25
CA ARG A 215 -16.97 -22.53 10.08
C ARG A 215 -18.17 -22.88 10.96
N GLN A 216 -18.79 -21.90 11.61
CA GLN A 216 -20.01 -22.11 12.40
C GLN A 216 -21.15 -22.70 11.58
N LYS A 217 -21.25 -22.28 10.30
CA LYS A 217 -22.26 -22.81 9.36
C LYS A 217 -21.83 -24.11 8.68
N ARG A 218 -20.66 -24.67 9.00
CA ARG A 218 -20.10 -25.90 8.39
C ARG A 218 -19.94 -25.81 6.87
N ILE A 219 -19.52 -24.65 6.39
CA ILE A 219 -19.24 -24.41 4.97
C ILE A 219 -17.75 -24.67 4.67
N LEU A 220 -16.88 -24.46 5.69
CA LEU A 220 -15.45 -24.78 5.69
C LEU A 220 -15.15 -25.84 6.74
#